data_883c977bc1d95e6a0f4196d98fc9475b
#
_entry.id   883c977bc1d95e6a0f4196d98fc9475b
#
_cell.length_a   1.000
_cell.length_b   1.000
_cell.length_c   1.000
_cell.angle_alpha   90.00
_cell.angle_beta   90.00
_cell.angle_gamma   90.00
#
_symmetry.space_group_name_H-M   'P 1'
#
loop_
_entity.id
_entity.type
_entity.pdbx_description
1 polymer ?
#
loop_
_entity_poly.entity_id
_entity_poly.type
_entity_poly.pdbx_seq_one_letter_code
_entity_poly.pdbx_strand_id
1 'polypeptide(L)'
;MADKKTRRQIAVKHRDDQYAERYRTAIWLEESDHDNPFVETAAFCHGYPFEELVNKVSYPQMLFLLLKGELPTKPQELLLNKALVAFSHPGVRHDAARAAALAGVGKTLPQNVLPIAMLVFGGSRTGSADVAKMMRYFTKTKRQSAVEALAIDKAPIVLGDYFGEADVMAAKIAQWLSLGDDETPHIDWGIKLVAEAQTQNKKIGWTKASVAAAVFCDLGLMPKFGVA
;
A
#
# COMPACT_ATOMS: atom_id res chain seq x y z
N MET A 1 10.62 7.35 38.23
CA MET A 1 10.80 8.15 37.00
C MET A 1 12.21 7.91 36.49
N ALA A 2 12.38 7.07 35.48
CA ALA A 2 13.70 6.82 34.90
C ALA A 2 14.10 8.04 34.06
N ASP A 3 15.29 8.57 34.35
CA ASP A 3 15.84 9.78 33.82
C ASP A 3 15.87 9.78 32.29
N LYS A 4 15.33 10.84 31.67
CA LYS A 4 15.31 11.05 30.21
C LYS A 4 16.72 10.96 29.55
N LYS A 5 17.79 11.20 30.31
CA LYS A 5 19.18 11.09 29.84
C LYS A 5 19.59 9.63 29.62
N THR A 6 19.18 8.70 30.50
CA THR A 6 19.52 7.28 30.40
C THR A 6 18.86 6.63 29.17
N ARG A 7 17.63 7.04 28.81
CA ARG A 7 16.94 6.54 27.60
C ARG A 7 17.60 6.93 26.29
N ARG A 8 18.23 8.10 26.23
CA ARG A 8 18.93 8.56 25.01
C ARG A 8 20.27 7.85 24.78
N GLN A 9 20.97 7.48 25.84
CA GLN A 9 22.24 6.77 25.74
C GLN A 9 22.09 5.31 25.28
N ILE A 10 20.96 4.66 25.56
CA ILE A 10 20.68 3.30 25.12
C ILE A 10 20.29 3.21 23.63
N ALA A 11 19.85 4.31 23.03
CA ALA A 11 19.32 4.33 21.65
C ALA A 11 20.37 4.57 20.55
N VAL A 12 21.56 5.03 20.89
CA VAL A 12 22.62 5.33 19.92
C VAL A 12 23.73 4.30 20.07
N LYS A 13 23.72 3.27 19.22
CA LYS A 13 24.83 2.33 19.09
C LYS A 13 25.92 2.93 18.20
N HIS A 14 27.16 2.87 18.64
CA HIS A 14 28.31 3.19 17.81
C HIS A 14 28.42 2.17 16.67
N ARG A 15 29.06 2.59 15.56
CA ARG A 15 29.29 1.73 14.37
C ARG A 15 30.06 0.45 14.70
N ASP A 16 30.87 0.48 15.75
CA ASP A 16 31.72 -0.62 16.21
C ASP A 16 31.05 -1.46 17.32
N ASP A 17 29.84 -1.13 17.75
CA ASP A 17 29.07 -1.94 18.68
C ASP A 17 28.72 -3.29 18.03
N GLN A 18 28.89 -4.38 18.76
CA GLN A 18 28.42 -5.68 18.32
C GLN A 18 26.92 -5.63 18.04
N TYR A 19 26.53 -6.09 16.86
CA TYR A 19 25.12 -6.24 16.53
C TYR A 19 24.44 -7.16 17.55
N ALA A 20 23.15 -6.90 17.81
CA ALA A 20 22.40 -7.73 18.74
C ALA A 20 22.50 -9.21 18.32
N GLU A 21 22.93 -10.06 19.24
CA GLU A 21 23.04 -11.51 19.02
C GLU A 21 21.68 -12.17 18.78
N ARG A 22 20.58 -11.46 19.09
CA ARG A 22 19.22 -11.96 18.93
C ARG A 22 18.40 -10.99 18.10
N TYR A 23 17.85 -11.49 17.01
CA TYR A 23 16.83 -10.80 16.24
C TYR A 23 15.48 -10.96 16.95
N ARG A 24 14.76 -9.84 17.12
CA ARG A 24 13.40 -9.86 17.67
C ARG A 24 12.46 -9.22 16.66
N THR A 25 11.36 -9.88 16.38
CA THR A 25 10.24 -9.35 15.61
C THR A 25 8.96 -9.45 16.43
N ALA A 26 8.03 -8.50 16.25
CA ALA A 26 6.69 -8.58 16.82
C ALA A 26 5.72 -9.32 15.87
N ILE A 27 6.17 -9.69 14.67
CA ILE A 27 5.32 -10.29 13.62
C ILE A 27 5.26 -11.81 13.79
N TRP A 28 6.40 -12.43 14.07
CA TRP A 28 6.56 -13.88 14.06
C TRP A 28 7.27 -14.38 15.31
N LEU A 29 6.72 -15.40 15.94
CA LEU A 29 7.31 -16.10 17.07
C LEU A 29 7.36 -17.60 16.74
N GLU A 30 8.51 -18.21 16.97
CA GLU A 30 8.70 -19.65 16.88
C GLU A 30 9.01 -20.22 18.27
N GLU A 31 8.41 -21.35 18.58
CA GLU A 31 8.76 -22.17 19.73
C GLU A 31 9.59 -23.36 19.24
N SER A 32 10.82 -23.46 19.74
CA SER A 32 11.72 -24.54 19.36
C SER A 32 11.51 -25.80 20.17
N ASP A 33 11.91 -26.94 19.60
CA ASP A 33 12.04 -28.19 20.33
C ASP A 33 13.05 -28.06 21.47
N HIS A 34 12.79 -28.79 22.57
CA HIS A 34 13.63 -28.75 23.77
C HIS A 34 15.06 -29.24 23.51
N ASP A 35 15.21 -30.27 22.68
CA ASP A 35 16.48 -30.94 22.43
C ASP A 35 17.21 -30.36 21.20
N ASN A 36 16.48 -29.69 20.31
CA ASN A 36 17.05 -29.07 19.12
C ASN A 36 16.47 -27.67 18.84
N PRO A 37 17.19 -26.60 19.22
CA PRO A 37 16.71 -25.23 19.05
C PRO A 37 16.55 -24.77 17.58
N PHE A 38 16.97 -25.57 16.61
CA PHE A 38 16.79 -25.30 15.18
C PHE A 38 15.55 -25.99 14.59
N VAL A 39 14.81 -26.75 15.41
CA VAL A 39 13.55 -27.38 15.01
C VAL A 39 12.40 -26.64 15.66
N GLU A 40 11.52 -26.08 14.85
CA GLU A 40 10.32 -25.41 15.32
C GLU A 40 9.23 -26.45 15.62
N THR A 41 8.55 -26.30 16.77
CA THR A 41 7.41 -27.15 17.16
C THR A 41 6.08 -26.40 17.08
N ALA A 42 6.11 -25.07 17.21
CA ALA A 42 4.95 -24.20 17.04
C ALA A 42 5.38 -22.84 16.50
N ALA A 43 4.50 -22.19 15.74
CA ALA A 43 4.70 -20.85 15.24
C ALA A 43 3.45 -19.97 15.44
N PHE A 44 3.67 -18.68 15.64
CA PHE A 44 2.62 -17.69 15.84
C PHE A 44 2.89 -16.45 14.97
N CYS A 45 1.85 -15.94 14.30
CA CYS A 45 1.90 -14.68 13.61
C CYS A 45 1.03 -13.66 14.35
N HIS A 46 1.63 -12.56 14.82
CA HIS A 46 0.96 -11.56 15.66
C HIS A 46 0.16 -12.17 16.84
N GLY A 47 0.63 -13.29 17.38
CA GLY A 47 -0.03 -14.01 18.48
C GLY A 47 -1.11 -15.02 18.08
N TYR A 48 -1.45 -15.10 16.79
CA TYR A 48 -2.36 -16.13 16.25
C TYR A 48 -1.58 -17.42 15.96
N PRO A 49 -2.04 -18.60 16.39
CA PRO A 49 -1.40 -19.87 16.05
C PRO A 49 -1.36 -20.07 14.52
N PHE A 50 -0.18 -20.38 13.98
CA PHE A 50 0.00 -20.47 12.52
C PHE A 50 -0.84 -21.59 11.91
N GLU A 51 -1.03 -22.71 12.61
CA GLU A 51 -1.90 -23.79 12.20
C GLU A 51 -3.35 -23.30 11.98
N GLU A 52 -3.86 -22.45 12.90
CA GLU A 52 -5.20 -21.88 12.74
C GLU A 52 -5.30 -20.93 11.56
N LEU A 53 -4.26 -20.14 11.33
CA LEU A 53 -4.21 -19.22 10.19
C LEU A 53 -4.25 -20.01 8.88
N VAL A 54 -3.45 -21.06 8.74
CA VAL A 54 -3.41 -21.88 7.53
C VAL A 54 -4.78 -22.52 7.24
N ASN A 55 -5.49 -22.95 8.27
CA ASN A 55 -6.74 -23.67 8.09
C ASN A 55 -7.99 -22.78 7.94
N LYS A 56 -7.95 -21.53 8.43
CA LYS A 56 -9.16 -20.69 8.57
C LYS A 56 -9.10 -19.35 7.85
N VAL A 57 -7.90 -18.89 7.46
CA VAL A 57 -7.67 -17.51 7.00
C VAL A 57 -7.44 -17.48 5.50
N SER A 58 -8.08 -16.56 4.79
CA SER A 58 -7.84 -16.32 3.37
C SER A 58 -6.52 -15.56 3.14
N TYR A 59 -5.97 -15.65 1.92
CA TYR A 59 -4.73 -14.93 1.59
C TYR A 59 -4.83 -13.40 1.81
N PRO A 60 -5.92 -12.69 1.41
CA PRO A 60 -6.09 -11.29 1.74
C PRO A 60 -6.11 -11.01 3.25
N GLN A 61 -6.74 -11.87 4.04
CA GLN A 61 -6.74 -11.74 5.51
C GLN A 61 -5.34 -11.89 6.09
N MET A 62 -4.57 -12.89 5.61
CA MET A 62 -3.18 -13.08 6.03
C MET A 62 -2.30 -11.88 5.66
N LEU A 63 -2.44 -11.36 4.44
CA LEU A 63 -1.72 -10.17 4.01
C LEU A 63 -2.06 -8.95 4.88
N PHE A 64 -3.34 -8.76 5.20
CA PHE A 64 -3.78 -7.68 6.08
C PHE A 64 -3.20 -7.84 7.49
N LEU A 65 -3.22 -9.06 8.05
CA LEU A 65 -2.63 -9.36 9.35
C LEU A 65 -1.13 -8.99 9.39
N LEU A 66 -0.38 -9.36 8.36
CA LEU A 66 1.06 -9.01 8.28
C LEU A 66 1.30 -7.49 8.23
N LEU A 67 0.41 -6.73 7.62
CA LEU A 67 0.54 -5.27 7.48
C LEU A 67 0.03 -4.51 8.71
N LYS A 68 -1.02 -4.99 9.37
CA LYS A 68 -1.73 -4.28 10.44
C LYS A 68 -1.52 -4.89 11.82
N GLY A 69 -1.20 -6.16 11.92
CA GLY A 69 -1.07 -6.89 13.19
C GLY A 69 -2.40 -7.42 13.75
N GLU A 70 -3.49 -7.28 13.00
CA GLU A 70 -4.83 -7.76 13.33
C GLU A 70 -5.55 -8.27 12.09
N LEU A 71 -6.53 -9.14 12.25
CA LEU A 71 -7.33 -9.63 11.13
C LEU A 71 -8.30 -8.54 10.65
N PRO A 72 -8.59 -8.49 9.34
CA PRO A 72 -9.48 -7.48 8.78
C PRO A 72 -10.95 -7.74 9.15
N THR A 73 -11.74 -6.68 9.18
CA THR A 73 -13.20 -6.79 9.12
C THR A 73 -13.66 -7.33 7.75
N LYS A 74 -14.90 -7.77 7.64
CA LYS A 74 -15.48 -8.24 6.37
C LYS A 74 -15.38 -7.22 5.23
N PRO A 75 -15.72 -5.92 5.44
CA PRO A 75 -15.54 -4.89 4.40
C PRO A 75 -14.08 -4.69 4.02
N GLN A 76 -13.16 -4.66 4.99
CA GLN A 76 -11.72 -4.52 4.72
C GLN A 76 -11.17 -5.70 3.93
N GLU A 77 -11.56 -6.94 4.24
CA GLU A 77 -11.20 -8.11 3.46
C GLU A 77 -11.72 -8.00 2.02
N LEU A 78 -13.00 -7.64 1.86
CA LEU A 78 -13.60 -7.46 0.55
C LEU A 78 -12.88 -6.38 -0.27
N LEU A 79 -12.62 -5.23 0.35
CA LEU A 79 -11.90 -4.12 -0.29
C LEU A 79 -10.50 -4.54 -0.72
N LEU A 80 -9.73 -5.18 0.19
CA LEU A 80 -8.37 -5.64 -0.11
C LEU A 80 -8.37 -6.68 -1.23
N ASN A 81 -9.28 -7.66 -1.19
CA ASN A 81 -9.39 -8.67 -2.24
C ASN A 81 -9.71 -8.04 -3.61
N LYS A 82 -10.68 -7.13 -3.66
CA LYS A 82 -11.01 -6.39 -4.91
C LYS A 82 -9.82 -5.57 -5.40
N ALA A 83 -9.09 -4.91 -4.49
CA ALA A 83 -7.92 -4.11 -4.84
C ALA A 83 -6.78 -4.99 -5.40
N LEU A 84 -6.47 -6.12 -4.78
CA LEU A 84 -5.46 -7.07 -5.28
C LEU A 84 -5.78 -7.55 -6.70
N VAL A 85 -7.06 -7.80 -7.01
CA VAL A 85 -7.50 -8.14 -8.36
C VAL A 85 -7.38 -6.95 -9.31
N ALA A 86 -7.86 -5.77 -8.91
CA ALA A 86 -7.87 -4.58 -9.76
C ALA A 86 -6.45 -4.09 -10.13
N PHE A 87 -5.50 -4.25 -9.21
CA PHE A 87 -4.10 -3.84 -9.39
C PHE A 87 -3.15 -4.97 -9.77
N SER A 88 -3.66 -6.18 -10.02
CA SER A 88 -2.83 -7.33 -10.45
C SER A 88 -2.00 -7.07 -11.70
N HIS A 89 -2.41 -6.10 -12.52
CA HIS A 89 -1.72 -5.73 -13.75
C HIS A 89 -1.76 -4.20 -13.98
N PRO A 90 -0.60 -3.54 -14.13
CA PRO A 90 -0.55 -2.09 -14.33
C PRO A 90 -1.05 -1.64 -15.71
N GLY A 91 -1.16 -2.56 -16.68
CA GLY A 91 -1.47 -2.31 -18.08
C GLY A 91 -0.24 -2.42 -18.97
N VAL A 92 -0.44 -2.87 -20.22
CA VAL A 92 0.65 -3.10 -21.20
C VAL A 92 1.42 -1.84 -21.59
N ARG A 93 0.79 -0.66 -21.42
CA ARG A 93 1.40 0.64 -21.71
C ARG A 93 2.20 1.20 -20.55
N HIS A 94 2.10 0.61 -19.37
CA HIS A 94 2.84 1.04 -18.19
C HIS A 94 4.33 0.81 -18.37
N ASP A 95 5.16 1.76 -17.94
CA ASP A 95 6.61 1.72 -18.15
C ASP A 95 7.26 0.47 -17.54
N ALA A 96 6.77 0.01 -16.39
CA ALA A 96 7.23 -1.25 -15.78
C ALA A 96 6.92 -2.49 -16.65
N ALA A 97 5.72 -2.56 -17.24
CA ALA A 97 5.36 -3.66 -18.15
C ALA A 97 6.20 -3.63 -19.43
N ARG A 98 6.48 -2.44 -19.95
CA ARG A 98 7.37 -2.26 -21.10
C ARG A 98 8.81 -2.64 -20.79
N ALA A 99 9.30 -2.28 -19.60
CA ALA A 99 10.64 -2.68 -19.15
C ALA A 99 10.76 -4.20 -19.04
N ALA A 100 9.76 -4.88 -18.47
CA ALA A 100 9.69 -6.34 -18.43
C ALA A 100 9.70 -6.96 -19.85
N ALA A 101 8.90 -6.40 -20.77
CA ALA A 101 8.84 -6.86 -22.16
C ALA A 101 10.20 -6.70 -22.87
N LEU A 102 10.87 -5.55 -22.71
CA LEU A 102 12.20 -5.28 -23.27
C LEU A 102 13.26 -6.23 -22.69
N ALA A 103 13.21 -6.50 -21.38
CA ALA A 103 14.07 -7.48 -20.75
C ALA A 103 13.87 -8.90 -21.35
N GLY A 104 12.62 -9.28 -21.60
CA GLY A 104 12.29 -10.55 -22.26
C GLY A 104 12.80 -10.62 -23.70
N VAL A 105 12.62 -9.55 -24.48
CA VAL A 105 13.16 -9.45 -25.87
C VAL A 105 14.70 -9.57 -25.85
N GLY A 106 15.36 -8.94 -24.88
CA GLY A 106 16.82 -9.02 -24.70
C GLY A 106 17.33 -10.35 -24.16
N LYS A 107 16.45 -11.39 -24.02
CA LYS A 107 16.80 -12.70 -23.47
C LYS A 107 17.38 -12.64 -22.05
N THR A 108 16.95 -11.65 -21.25
CA THR A 108 17.31 -11.57 -19.83
C THR A 108 16.84 -12.83 -19.09
N LEU A 109 17.63 -13.29 -18.12
CA LEU A 109 17.26 -14.44 -17.29
C LEU A 109 15.89 -14.19 -16.62
N PRO A 110 14.96 -15.15 -16.64
CA PRO A 110 13.58 -14.97 -16.16
C PRO A 110 13.50 -14.40 -14.74
N GLN A 111 14.39 -14.81 -13.83
CA GLN A 111 14.43 -14.32 -12.44
C GLN A 111 14.75 -12.81 -12.33
N ASN A 112 15.33 -12.20 -13.36
CA ASN A 112 15.65 -10.76 -13.36
C ASN A 112 14.55 -9.89 -13.98
N VAL A 113 13.60 -10.48 -14.70
CA VAL A 113 12.55 -9.72 -15.40
C VAL A 113 11.63 -9.01 -14.39
N LEU A 114 11.19 -9.72 -13.34
CA LEU A 114 10.35 -9.13 -12.30
C LEU A 114 11.06 -8.02 -11.51
N PRO A 115 12.30 -8.19 -11.02
CA PRO A 115 13.05 -7.10 -10.38
C PRO A 115 13.19 -5.85 -11.25
N ILE A 116 13.48 -6.00 -12.56
CA ILE A 116 13.57 -4.87 -13.50
C ILE A 116 12.23 -4.11 -13.55
N ALA A 117 11.11 -4.84 -13.68
CA ALA A 117 9.79 -4.24 -13.69
C ALA A 117 9.47 -3.51 -12.38
N MET A 118 9.79 -4.10 -11.24
CA MET A 118 9.55 -3.53 -9.91
C MET A 118 10.35 -2.26 -9.68
N LEU A 119 11.62 -2.21 -10.10
CA LEU A 119 12.44 -1.00 -10.01
C LEU A 119 11.83 0.17 -10.79
N VAL A 120 11.31 -0.10 -12.00
CA VAL A 120 10.62 0.93 -12.79
C VAL A 120 9.27 1.29 -12.19
N PHE A 121 8.54 0.33 -11.63
CA PHE A 121 7.26 0.55 -10.97
C PHE A 121 7.38 1.47 -9.74
N GLY A 122 8.52 1.46 -9.05
CA GLY A 122 8.81 2.37 -7.94
C GLY A 122 9.01 3.83 -8.32
N GLY A 123 8.97 4.18 -9.62
CA GLY A 123 9.16 5.55 -10.10
C GLY A 123 8.02 6.51 -9.71
N SER A 124 8.30 7.82 -9.71
CA SER A 124 7.32 8.87 -9.40
C SER A 124 6.36 9.15 -10.55
N ARG A 125 6.76 8.85 -11.78
CA ARG A 125 5.88 8.96 -12.95
C ARG A 125 5.23 7.62 -13.23
N THR A 126 3.91 7.54 -13.13
CA THR A 126 3.11 6.30 -13.30
C THR A 126 3.37 5.20 -12.29
N GLY A 127 4.26 5.42 -11.30
CA GLY A 127 4.66 4.44 -10.30
C GLY A 127 4.12 4.71 -8.90
N SER A 128 4.67 3.98 -7.93
CA SER A 128 4.21 3.99 -6.53
C SER A 128 4.85 5.08 -5.66
N ALA A 129 5.91 5.76 -6.12
CA ALA A 129 6.67 6.69 -5.28
C ALA A 129 5.85 7.85 -4.69
N ASP A 130 4.78 8.29 -5.37
CA ASP A 130 3.93 9.38 -4.89
C ASP A 130 2.70 8.90 -4.08
N VAL A 131 2.45 7.59 -3.99
CA VAL A 131 1.29 7.04 -3.26
C VAL A 131 1.25 7.53 -1.81
N ALA A 132 2.39 7.54 -1.12
CA ALA A 132 2.45 8.06 0.25
C ALA A 132 2.07 9.54 0.38
N LYS A 133 2.40 10.36 -0.61
CA LYS A 133 1.99 11.79 -0.66
C LYS A 133 0.48 11.90 -0.89
N MET A 134 -0.04 11.07 -1.82
CA MET A 134 -1.47 11.00 -2.12
C MET A 134 -2.27 10.53 -0.90
N MET A 135 -1.79 9.54 -0.14
CA MET A 135 -2.41 9.11 1.11
C MET A 135 -2.47 10.24 2.15
N ARG A 136 -1.39 11.01 2.31
CA ARG A 136 -1.38 12.18 3.21
C ARG A 136 -2.39 13.24 2.75
N TYR A 137 -2.50 13.48 1.45
CA TYR A 137 -3.49 14.40 0.90
C TYR A 137 -4.92 13.94 1.25
N PHE A 138 -5.28 12.68 0.95
CA PHE A 138 -6.59 12.13 1.29
C PHE A 138 -6.90 12.23 2.78
N THR A 139 -5.97 11.82 3.64
CA THR A 139 -6.15 11.89 5.10
C THR A 139 -6.38 13.33 5.59
N LYS A 140 -5.69 14.31 4.99
CA LYS A 140 -5.80 15.72 5.37
C LYS A 140 -7.11 16.35 4.89
N THR A 141 -7.57 16.00 3.70
CA THR A 141 -8.63 16.74 3.00
C THR A 141 -10.00 16.09 3.07
N LYS A 142 -10.11 14.81 3.43
CA LYS A 142 -11.41 14.10 3.46
C LYS A 142 -12.50 14.76 4.34
N ARG A 143 -12.11 15.62 5.29
CA ARG A 143 -13.05 16.36 6.14
C ARG A 143 -13.55 17.66 5.52
N GLN A 144 -12.94 18.08 4.40
CA GLN A 144 -13.31 19.27 3.64
C GLN A 144 -14.28 18.87 2.54
N SER A 145 -15.08 19.81 2.05
CA SER A 145 -15.82 19.59 0.81
C SER A 145 -14.86 19.55 -0.39
N ALA A 146 -15.27 18.91 -1.48
CA ALA A 146 -14.48 18.88 -2.72
C ALA A 146 -14.18 20.29 -3.23
N VAL A 147 -15.13 21.21 -3.14
CA VAL A 147 -15.00 22.62 -3.54
C VAL A 147 -13.94 23.34 -2.70
N GLU A 148 -13.95 23.16 -1.38
CA GLU A 148 -12.95 23.76 -0.48
C GLU A 148 -11.55 23.21 -0.74
N ALA A 149 -11.42 21.89 -0.93
CA ALA A 149 -10.14 21.25 -1.23
C ALA A 149 -9.54 21.78 -2.54
N LEU A 150 -10.35 21.96 -3.59
CA LEU A 150 -9.91 22.51 -4.88
C LEU A 150 -9.69 24.03 -4.84
N ALA A 151 -10.32 24.76 -3.93
CA ALA A 151 -10.04 26.18 -3.74
C ALA A 151 -8.62 26.39 -3.17
N ILE A 152 -8.14 25.47 -2.34
CA ILE A 152 -6.78 25.51 -1.76
C ILE A 152 -5.74 25.00 -2.76
N ASP A 153 -6.04 23.90 -3.44
CA ASP A 153 -5.15 23.25 -4.41
C ASP A 153 -5.94 22.89 -5.68
N LYS A 154 -5.76 23.69 -6.72
CA LYS A 154 -6.48 23.52 -8.01
C LYS A 154 -6.02 22.30 -8.81
N ALA A 155 -4.84 21.79 -8.51
CA ALA A 155 -4.26 20.63 -9.18
C ALA A 155 -3.63 19.67 -8.14
N PRO A 156 -4.46 19.08 -7.25
CA PRO A 156 -3.94 18.21 -6.21
C PRO A 156 -3.21 17.01 -6.82
N ILE A 157 -2.13 16.59 -6.16
CA ILE A 157 -1.27 15.47 -6.60
C ILE A 157 -2.05 14.18 -6.87
N VAL A 158 -3.22 14.01 -6.24
CA VAL A 158 -4.07 12.83 -6.42
C VAL A 158 -4.80 12.80 -7.77
N LEU A 159 -4.80 13.91 -8.50
CA LEU A 159 -5.42 14.03 -9.82
C LEU A 159 -4.35 14.05 -10.90
N GLY A 160 -4.66 13.48 -12.06
CA GLY A 160 -3.76 13.48 -13.20
C GLY A 160 -4.47 13.40 -14.54
N ASP A 161 -3.74 13.73 -15.58
CA ASP A 161 -4.12 13.66 -16.97
C ASP A 161 -3.11 12.81 -17.75
N TYR A 162 -3.04 11.51 -17.46
CA TYR A 162 -2.11 10.63 -18.15
C TYR A 162 -2.31 10.70 -19.66
N PHE A 163 -1.22 11.01 -20.36
CA PHE A 163 -1.24 11.16 -21.82
C PHE A 163 -2.15 12.29 -22.33
N GLY A 164 -2.42 13.30 -21.49
CA GLY A 164 -3.23 14.47 -21.84
C GLY A 164 -4.74 14.26 -21.75
N GLU A 165 -5.18 13.14 -21.18
CA GLU A 165 -6.59 12.82 -20.96
C GLU A 165 -6.79 12.11 -19.60
N ALA A 166 -7.99 12.19 -19.04
CA ALA A 166 -8.35 11.48 -17.83
C ALA A 166 -8.28 9.95 -18.03
N ASP A 167 -7.73 9.24 -17.04
CA ASP A 167 -7.69 7.76 -17.05
C ASP A 167 -9.09 7.19 -16.72
N VAL A 168 -9.84 6.85 -17.75
CA VAL A 168 -11.19 6.27 -17.64
C VAL A 168 -11.18 4.95 -16.86
N MET A 169 -10.11 4.15 -17.01
CA MET A 169 -10.04 2.87 -16.30
C MET A 169 -9.80 3.09 -14.80
N ALA A 170 -8.94 4.03 -14.41
CA ALA A 170 -8.74 4.39 -13.01
C ALA A 170 -10.06 4.87 -12.37
N ALA A 171 -10.83 5.69 -13.08
CA ALA A 171 -12.15 6.13 -12.61
C ALA A 171 -13.13 4.95 -12.40
N LYS A 172 -13.18 3.99 -13.33
CA LYS A 172 -13.99 2.77 -13.18
C LYS A 172 -13.53 1.91 -12.01
N ILE A 173 -12.21 1.74 -11.83
CA ILE A 173 -11.66 0.99 -10.70
C ILE A 173 -12.09 1.65 -9.38
N ALA A 174 -12.00 2.98 -9.24
CA ALA A 174 -12.47 3.68 -8.05
C ALA A 174 -13.95 3.38 -7.76
N GLN A 175 -14.82 3.42 -8.78
CA GLN A 175 -16.24 3.07 -8.64
C GLN A 175 -16.46 1.61 -8.23
N TRP A 176 -15.71 0.66 -8.80
CA TRP A 176 -15.83 -0.76 -8.45
C TRP A 176 -15.34 -1.07 -7.04
N LEU A 177 -14.40 -0.28 -6.52
CA LEU A 177 -13.84 -0.45 -5.18
C LEU A 177 -14.65 0.28 -4.11
N SER A 178 -15.50 1.22 -4.47
CA SER A 178 -16.42 1.88 -3.53
C SER A 178 -17.39 0.86 -2.92
N LEU A 179 -17.49 0.89 -1.59
CA LEU A 179 -18.41 0.08 -0.79
C LEU A 179 -19.43 0.95 -0.04
N GLY A 180 -19.40 2.26 -0.26
CA GLY A 180 -20.22 3.27 0.41
C GLY A 180 -19.45 4.11 1.43
N ASP A 181 -20.00 5.29 1.74
CA ASP A 181 -19.34 6.32 2.56
C ASP A 181 -18.87 5.82 3.95
N ASP A 182 -19.55 4.82 4.52
CA ASP A 182 -19.20 4.26 5.83
C ASP A 182 -17.97 3.31 5.74
N GLU A 183 -17.81 2.60 4.64
CA GLU A 183 -16.79 1.56 4.47
C GLU A 183 -15.56 2.06 3.68
N THR A 184 -15.78 2.95 2.71
CA THR A 184 -14.74 3.48 1.82
C THR A 184 -14.75 5.01 1.73
N PRO A 185 -14.67 5.73 2.86
CA PRO A 185 -14.84 7.18 2.88
C PRO A 185 -13.81 7.97 2.08
N HIS A 186 -12.58 7.46 1.89
CA HIS A 186 -11.58 8.16 1.09
C HIS A 186 -11.81 7.96 -0.42
N ILE A 187 -12.24 6.76 -0.83
CA ILE A 187 -12.60 6.50 -2.22
C ILE A 187 -13.81 7.36 -2.61
N ASP A 188 -14.86 7.36 -1.80
CA ASP A 188 -16.09 8.06 -2.09
C ASP A 188 -15.92 9.59 -2.07
N TRP A 189 -15.12 10.09 -1.11
CA TRP A 189 -14.71 11.48 -1.13
C TRP A 189 -13.91 11.84 -2.38
N GLY A 190 -12.98 10.97 -2.79
CA GLY A 190 -12.18 11.16 -3.99
C GLY A 190 -13.01 11.14 -5.28
N ILE A 191 -14.08 10.34 -5.36
CA ILE A 191 -15.04 10.36 -6.48
C ILE A 191 -15.71 11.74 -6.57
N LYS A 192 -16.15 12.31 -5.43
CA LYS A 192 -16.73 13.66 -5.34
C LYS A 192 -15.71 14.74 -5.76
N LEU A 193 -14.44 14.60 -5.32
CA LEU A 193 -13.35 15.52 -5.69
C LEU A 193 -13.08 15.52 -7.18
N VAL A 194 -12.99 14.33 -7.79
CA VAL A 194 -12.76 14.21 -9.25
C VAL A 194 -13.91 14.79 -10.04
N ALA A 195 -15.15 14.51 -9.65
CA ALA A 195 -16.34 15.05 -10.31
C ALA A 195 -16.32 16.59 -10.28
N GLU A 196 -15.98 17.20 -9.15
CA GLU A 196 -15.87 18.65 -9.01
C GLU A 196 -14.70 19.20 -9.86
N ALA A 197 -13.52 18.58 -9.83
CA ALA A 197 -12.37 19.00 -10.63
C ALA A 197 -12.67 18.97 -12.14
N GLN A 198 -13.43 17.99 -12.61
CA GLN A 198 -13.82 17.84 -14.01
C GLN A 198 -14.81 18.92 -14.50
N THR A 199 -15.47 19.64 -13.60
CA THR A 199 -16.25 20.81 -13.99
C THR A 199 -15.36 21.94 -14.51
N GLN A 200 -14.13 22.02 -14.03
CA GLN A 200 -13.13 23.02 -14.41
C GLN A 200 -12.21 22.53 -15.54
N ASN A 201 -11.80 21.27 -15.48
CA ASN A 201 -10.95 20.66 -16.51
C ASN A 201 -11.28 19.17 -16.69
N LYS A 202 -11.98 18.84 -17.76
CA LYS A 202 -12.41 17.47 -18.09
C LYS A 202 -11.26 16.47 -18.31
N LYS A 203 -10.03 16.95 -18.54
CA LYS A 203 -8.87 16.09 -18.77
C LYS A 203 -8.24 15.56 -17.48
N ILE A 204 -8.55 16.17 -16.34
CA ILE A 204 -8.05 15.76 -15.05
C ILE A 204 -8.94 14.65 -14.47
N GLY A 205 -8.34 13.65 -13.84
CA GLY A 205 -9.10 12.56 -13.24
C GLY A 205 -8.25 11.69 -12.30
N TRP A 206 -8.84 10.58 -11.91
CA TRP A 206 -8.13 9.57 -11.16
C TRP A 206 -6.90 9.05 -11.91
N THR A 207 -5.88 8.72 -11.12
CA THR A 207 -4.78 7.84 -11.56
C THR A 207 -4.88 6.51 -10.83
N LYS A 208 -4.32 5.43 -11.36
CA LYS A 208 -4.29 4.14 -10.64
C LYS A 208 -3.60 4.27 -9.28
N ALA A 209 -2.52 5.05 -9.21
CA ALA A 209 -1.80 5.33 -7.96
C ALA A 209 -2.66 6.08 -6.93
N SER A 210 -3.49 7.04 -7.36
CA SER A 210 -4.39 7.74 -6.46
C SER A 210 -5.54 6.86 -5.97
N VAL A 211 -6.06 5.97 -6.81
CA VAL A 211 -7.04 4.97 -6.37
C VAL A 211 -6.42 4.03 -5.32
N ALA A 212 -5.21 3.53 -5.56
CA ALA A 212 -4.50 2.70 -4.59
C ALA A 212 -4.26 3.45 -3.27
N ALA A 213 -3.90 4.73 -3.32
CA ALA A 213 -3.72 5.56 -2.12
C ALA A 213 -5.02 5.72 -1.32
N ALA A 214 -6.16 5.93 -1.97
CA ALA A 214 -7.46 6.00 -1.32
C ALA A 214 -7.82 4.67 -0.64
N VAL A 215 -7.62 3.54 -1.34
CA VAL A 215 -7.79 2.18 -0.80
C VAL A 215 -6.94 1.97 0.45
N PHE A 216 -5.65 2.34 0.40
CA PHE A 216 -4.77 2.18 1.56
C PHE A 216 -5.22 3.03 2.76
N CYS A 217 -5.76 4.23 2.50
CA CYS A 217 -6.35 5.05 3.55
C CYS A 217 -7.61 4.38 4.15
N ASP A 218 -8.49 3.81 3.32
CA ASP A 218 -9.71 3.13 3.77
C ASP A 218 -9.40 1.82 4.52
N LEU A 219 -8.34 1.12 4.16
CA LEU A 219 -7.80 0.00 4.92
C LEU A 219 -7.07 0.42 6.21
N GLY A 220 -6.95 1.71 6.47
CA GLY A 220 -6.27 2.25 7.64
C GLY A 220 -4.75 2.00 7.65
N LEU A 221 -4.13 1.83 6.48
CA LEU A 221 -2.68 1.69 6.36
C LEU A 221 -1.99 3.04 6.53
N MET A 222 -0.78 3.02 7.08
CA MET A 222 0.03 4.23 7.22
C MET A 222 0.68 4.61 5.89
N PRO A 223 0.94 5.91 5.63
CA PRO A 223 1.57 6.37 4.38
C PRO A 223 2.92 5.71 4.05
N LYS A 224 3.66 5.19 5.04
CA LYS A 224 4.90 4.44 4.81
C LYS A 224 4.70 3.18 3.96
N PHE A 225 3.51 2.56 4.01
CA PHE A 225 3.17 1.41 3.17
C PHE A 225 2.85 1.80 1.72
N GLY A 226 2.60 3.09 1.44
CA GLY A 226 2.39 3.56 0.08
C GLY A 226 3.68 3.63 -0.76
N VAL A 227 4.85 3.42 -0.14
CA VAL A 227 6.16 3.43 -0.82
C VAL A 227 6.69 2.01 -1.02
N ALA A 228 6.19 1.05 -0.25
CA ALA A 228 6.54 -0.36 -0.33
C ALA A 228 5.74 -1.05 -1.44
#